data_366a478b5bb8ab84cead8cc3a2ded69c
#
_entry.id   366a478b5bb8ab84cead8cc3a2ded69c
#
_cell.length_a   1.000
_cell.length_b   1.000
_cell.length_c   1.000
_cell.angle_alpha   90.00
_cell.angle_beta   90.00
_cell.angle_gamma   90.00
#
_symmetry.space_group_name_H-M   'P 1'
#
loop_
_entity.id
_entity.type
_entity.pdbx_description
1 polymer ?
#
loop_
_entity_poly.entity_id
_entity_poly.type
_entity_poly.pdbx_seq_one_letter_code
_entity_poly.pdbx_strand_id
1 'polypeptide(L)'
;MENIHNKAVINLMLTGNYVVEHLNSFLKVYDLTVQQYNILRILRGQDGLPINLYELQDHMIHKMSNTTRLVEKLRKKELLERKVCEANRRKIEILITDKGLDLLAGIDQSLINYEKNLVHKLTQEELVKLLELLKKVEIK
;
A
#
# COMPACT_ATOMS: atom_id res chain seq x y z
N MET A 1 23.30 10.73 27.33
CA MET A 1 22.03 11.44 27.58
C MET A 1 21.00 11.06 26.51
N GLU A 2 19.86 10.58 26.93
CA GLU A 2 18.82 10.20 25.99
C GLU A 2 18.14 11.44 25.39
N ASN A 3 18.14 11.49 24.05
CA ASN A 3 17.50 12.57 23.31
C ASN A 3 16.09 12.14 22.93
N ILE A 4 15.08 12.83 23.42
CA ILE A 4 13.67 12.50 23.15
C ILE A 4 13.34 12.55 21.65
N HIS A 5 13.96 13.46 20.91
CA HIS A 5 13.75 13.57 19.46
C HIS A 5 14.28 12.32 18.73
N ASN A 6 15.46 11.87 19.10
CA ASN A 6 16.06 10.66 18.56
C ASN A 6 15.21 9.43 18.89
N LYS A 7 14.74 9.33 20.14
CA LYS A 7 13.87 8.23 20.56
C LYS A 7 12.58 8.19 19.73
N ALA A 8 11.95 9.34 19.52
CA ALA A 8 10.73 9.42 18.73
C ALA A 8 10.97 8.94 17.29
N VAL A 9 12.05 9.40 16.66
CA VAL A 9 12.40 9.00 15.28
C VAL A 9 12.66 7.50 15.21
N ILE A 10 13.48 6.97 16.13
CA ILE A 10 13.80 5.53 16.14
C ILE A 10 12.52 4.70 16.34
N ASN A 11 11.66 5.11 17.28
CA ASN A 11 10.41 4.37 17.54
C ASN A 11 9.44 4.44 16.36
N LEU A 12 9.39 5.54 15.64
CA LEU A 12 8.60 5.63 14.41
C LEU A 12 9.10 4.62 13.38
N MET A 13 10.43 4.53 13.20
CA MET A 13 11.02 3.59 12.26
C MET A 13 10.76 2.14 12.66
N LEU A 14 10.99 1.80 13.92
CA LEU A 14 10.78 0.45 14.44
C LEU A 14 9.30 0.05 14.33
N THR A 15 8.40 0.94 14.69
CA THR A 15 6.95 0.69 14.61
C THR A 15 6.51 0.53 13.17
N GLY A 16 7.01 1.36 12.27
CA GLY A 16 6.72 1.25 10.84
C GLY A 16 7.18 -0.09 10.28
N ASN A 17 8.38 -0.53 10.61
CA ASN A 17 8.90 -1.83 10.20
C ASN A 17 8.05 -2.98 10.75
N TYR A 18 7.68 -2.90 12.02
CA TYR A 18 6.84 -3.90 12.69
C TYR A 18 5.48 -4.03 11.97
N VAL A 19 4.83 -2.92 11.66
CA VAL A 19 3.55 -2.92 10.96
C VAL A 19 3.69 -3.57 9.57
N VAL A 20 4.72 -3.19 8.81
CA VAL A 20 4.96 -3.73 7.47
C VAL A 20 5.21 -5.24 7.52
N GLU A 21 6.03 -5.70 8.46
CA GLU A 21 6.31 -7.13 8.63
C GLU A 21 5.03 -7.93 8.94
N HIS A 22 4.19 -7.42 9.82
CA HIS A 22 2.93 -8.07 10.19
C HIS A 22 1.95 -8.10 9.02
N LEU A 23 1.83 -7.00 8.28
CA LEU A 23 0.97 -6.95 7.10
C LEU A 23 1.47 -7.88 6.00
N ASN A 24 2.79 -7.98 5.81
CA ASN A 24 3.37 -8.94 4.86
C ASN A 24 3.02 -10.38 5.26
N SER A 25 3.11 -10.72 6.54
CA SER A 25 2.75 -12.04 7.04
C SER A 25 1.27 -12.35 6.79
N PHE A 26 0.40 -11.38 7.02
CA PHE A 26 -1.04 -11.52 6.75
C PHE A 26 -1.31 -11.74 5.26
N LEU A 27 -0.69 -10.93 4.40
CA LEU A 27 -0.92 -10.97 2.95
C LEU A 27 -0.29 -12.17 2.26
N LYS A 28 0.66 -12.83 2.92
CA LYS A 28 1.33 -14.01 2.37
C LYS A 28 0.36 -15.14 2.00
N VAL A 29 -0.72 -15.28 2.75
CA VAL A 29 -1.78 -16.26 2.48
C VAL A 29 -2.42 -16.02 1.11
N TYR A 30 -2.46 -14.77 0.67
CA TYR A 30 -3.00 -14.35 -0.62
C TYR A 30 -1.94 -14.25 -1.71
N ASP A 31 -0.71 -14.68 -1.41
CA ASP A 31 0.45 -14.57 -2.31
C ASP A 31 0.73 -13.12 -2.73
N LEU A 32 0.62 -12.20 -1.78
CA LEU A 32 0.89 -10.77 -1.97
C LEU A 32 1.86 -10.24 -0.94
N THR A 33 2.66 -9.25 -1.34
CA THR A 33 3.40 -8.38 -0.42
C THR A 33 2.57 -7.12 -0.15
N VAL A 34 2.93 -6.36 0.87
CA VAL A 34 2.31 -5.06 1.17
C VAL A 34 2.39 -4.13 -0.06
N GLN A 35 3.53 -4.13 -0.74
CA GLN A 35 3.75 -3.27 -1.91
C GLN A 35 2.87 -3.68 -3.08
N GLN A 36 2.72 -4.98 -3.33
CA GLN A 36 1.82 -5.49 -4.36
C GLN A 36 0.37 -5.18 -4.03
N TYR A 37 -0.04 -5.40 -2.78
CA TYR A 37 -1.37 -5.04 -2.30
C TYR A 37 -1.63 -3.54 -2.50
N ASN A 38 -0.64 -2.70 -2.17
CA ASN A 38 -0.76 -1.26 -2.31
C ASN A 38 -1.02 -0.85 -3.77
N ILE A 39 -0.34 -1.47 -4.72
CA ILE A 39 -0.59 -1.22 -6.16
C ILE A 39 -2.04 -1.56 -6.52
N LEU A 40 -2.51 -2.74 -6.12
CA LEU A 40 -3.87 -3.16 -6.44
C LEU A 40 -4.91 -2.24 -5.80
N ARG A 41 -4.68 -1.81 -4.57
CA ARG A 41 -5.54 -0.87 -3.88
C ARG A 41 -5.62 0.48 -4.60
N ILE A 42 -4.49 0.99 -5.05
CA ILE A 42 -4.43 2.24 -5.81
C ILE A 42 -5.22 2.10 -7.11
N LEU A 43 -5.02 1.00 -7.82
CA LEU A 43 -5.71 0.75 -9.09
C LEU A 43 -7.22 0.61 -8.90
N ARG A 44 -7.66 -0.08 -7.83
CA ARG A 44 -9.09 -0.16 -7.50
C ARG A 44 -9.69 1.23 -7.24
N GLY A 45 -8.92 2.11 -6.61
CA GLY A 45 -9.35 3.48 -6.34
C GLY A 45 -9.53 4.35 -7.57
N GLN A 46 -9.05 3.92 -8.74
CA GLN A 46 -9.19 4.65 -10.00
C GLN A 46 -10.55 4.42 -10.68
N ASP A 47 -11.42 3.59 -10.11
CA ASP A 47 -12.78 3.32 -10.61
C ASP A 47 -12.83 2.91 -12.10
N GLY A 48 -11.90 2.01 -12.49
CA GLY A 48 -11.84 1.50 -13.86
C GLY A 48 -11.07 2.38 -14.83
N LEU A 49 -10.59 3.54 -14.38
CA LEU A 49 -9.75 4.41 -15.22
C LEU A 49 -8.29 3.95 -15.16
N PRO A 50 -7.59 3.97 -16.30
CA PRO A 50 -6.19 3.58 -16.30
C PRO A 50 -5.30 4.65 -15.67
N ILE A 51 -4.16 4.23 -15.16
CA ILE A 51 -3.15 5.12 -14.59
C ILE A 51 -1.80 4.74 -15.21
N ASN A 52 -0.94 5.72 -15.48
CA ASN A 52 0.39 5.41 -15.99
C ASN A 52 1.34 5.01 -14.86
N LEU A 53 2.47 4.42 -15.23
CA LEU A 53 3.45 3.90 -14.27
C LEU A 53 3.98 5.00 -13.34
N TYR A 54 4.22 6.18 -13.86
CA TYR A 54 4.73 7.32 -13.11
C TYR A 54 3.73 7.77 -12.04
N GLU A 55 2.46 7.92 -12.43
CA GLU A 55 1.38 8.29 -11.50
C GLU A 55 1.20 7.22 -10.42
N LEU A 56 1.26 5.93 -10.82
CA LEU A 56 1.17 4.82 -9.88
C LEU A 56 2.26 4.91 -8.83
N GLN A 57 3.50 5.11 -9.27
CA GLN A 57 4.65 5.22 -8.37
C GLN A 57 4.50 6.39 -7.39
N ASP A 58 3.94 7.51 -7.87
CA ASP A 58 3.72 8.69 -7.05
C ASP A 58 2.71 8.46 -5.93
N HIS A 59 1.78 7.54 -6.13
CA HIS A 59 0.77 7.17 -5.12
C HIS A 59 1.22 6.05 -4.18
N MET A 60 2.38 5.44 -4.42
CA MET A 60 2.88 4.34 -3.57
C MET A 60 3.25 4.85 -2.19
N ILE A 61 2.91 4.07 -1.15
CA ILE A 61 3.33 4.36 0.23
C ILE A 61 4.87 4.38 0.29
N HIS A 62 5.51 3.39 -0.34
CA HIS A 62 6.97 3.31 -0.42
C HIS A 62 7.43 3.68 -1.83
N LYS A 63 7.75 4.97 -2.03
CA LYS A 63 8.10 5.51 -3.34
C LYS A 63 9.40 4.96 -3.93
N MET A 64 10.26 4.39 -3.09
CA MET A 64 11.52 3.77 -3.52
C MET A 64 11.35 2.34 -4.01
N SER A 65 10.13 1.80 -3.98
CA SER A 65 9.83 0.47 -4.49
C SER A 65 10.10 0.39 -6.01
N ASN A 66 10.59 -0.76 -6.47
CA ASN A 66 10.73 -1.01 -7.90
C ASN A 66 9.35 -1.31 -8.49
N THR A 67 8.63 -0.24 -8.85
CA THR A 67 7.24 -0.32 -9.31
C THR A 67 7.12 -1.10 -10.61
N THR A 68 8.06 -0.94 -11.54
CA THR A 68 8.07 -1.68 -12.81
C THR A 68 8.10 -3.18 -12.58
N ARG A 69 8.96 -3.65 -11.68
CA ARG A 69 9.07 -5.06 -11.33
C ARG A 69 7.80 -5.59 -10.64
N LEU A 70 7.26 -4.79 -9.73
CA LEU A 70 6.03 -5.16 -9.01
C LEU A 70 4.85 -5.28 -9.97
N VAL A 71 4.70 -4.33 -10.88
CA VAL A 71 3.66 -4.33 -11.92
C VAL A 71 3.78 -5.58 -12.78
N GLU A 72 5.00 -5.94 -13.21
CA GLU A 72 5.23 -7.12 -14.05
C GLU A 72 4.87 -8.42 -13.33
N LYS A 73 5.21 -8.52 -12.04
CA LYS A 73 4.81 -9.68 -11.23
C LYS A 73 3.30 -9.81 -11.11
N LEU A 74 2.61 -8.70 -10.90
CA LEU A 74 1.14 -8.69 -10.80
C LEU A 74 0.49 -8.99 -12.15
N ARG A 75 1.08 -8.51 -13.24
CA ARG A 75 0.61 -8.82 -14.59
C ARG A 75 0.68 -10.32 -14.86
N LYS A 76 1.77 -10.97 -14.49
CA LYS A 76 1.94 -12.42 -14.63
C LYS A 76 0.90 -13.21 -13.84
N LYS A 77 0.44 -12.68 -12.73
CA LYS A 77 -0.65 -13.27 -11.93
C LYS A 77 -2.03 -12.92 -12.48
N GLU A 78 -2.10 -12.12 -13.53
CA GLU A 78 -3.34 -11.68 -14.18
C GLU A 78 -4.21 -10.78 -13.26
N LEU A 79 -3.57 -10.12 -12.30
CA LEU A 79 -4.27 -9.23 -11.36
C LEU A 79 -4.37 -7.80 -11.87
N LEU A 80 -3.55 -7.44 -12.84
CA LEU A 80 -3.62 -6.16 -13.55
C LEU A 80 -3.29 -6.38 -15.02
N GLU A 81 -3.66 -5.39 -15.84
CA GLU A 81 -3.33 -5.33 -17.26
C GLU A 81 -2.46 -4.13 -17.52
N ARG A 82 -1.63 -4.27 -18.53
CA ARG A 82 -0.75 -3.23 -19.01
C ARG A 82 -1.05 -3.01 -20.49
N LYS A 83 -1.42 -1.77 -20.85
CA LYS A 83 -1.75 -1.42 -22.23
C LYS A 83 -0.89 -0.26 -22.68
N VAL A 84 -0.53 -0.26 -23.98
CA VAL A 84 0.12 0.88 -24.59
C VAL A 84 -0.97 1.92 -24.88
N CYS A 85 -0.73 3.19 -24.49
CA CYS A 85 -1.66 4.27 -24.76
C CYS A 85 -1.69 4.55 -26.27
N GLU A 86 -2.88 4.50 -26.89
CA GLU A 86 -3.03 4.74 -28.33
C GLU A 86 -2.61 6.15 -28.73
N ALA A 87 -2.89 7.14 -27.86
CA ALA A 87 -2.54 8.54 -28.09
C ALA A 87 -1.03 8.81 -27.97
N ASN A 88 -0.34 8.02 -27.14
CA ASN A 88 1.10 8.13 -26.94
C ASN A 88 1.69 6.77 -26.60
N ARG A 89 2.30 6.12 -27.59
CA ARG A 89 2.88 4.78 -27.48
C ARG A 89 4.00 4.65 -26.45
N ARG A 90 4.55 5.77 -25.99
CA ARG A 90 5.57 5.78 -24.92
C ARG A 90 4.95 5.67 -23.53
N LYS A 91 3.64 5.94 -23.42
CA LYS A 91 2.90 5.79 -22.15
C LYS A 91 2.31 4.41 -22.05
N ILE A 92 2.52 3.80 -20.89
CA ILE A 92 1.93 2.52 -20.54
C ILE A 92 0.82 2.80 -19.53
N GLU A 93 -0.38 2.33 -19.84
CA GLU A 93 -1.55 2.43 -18.97
C GLU A 93 -1.76 1.12 -18.22
N ILE A 94 -2.06 1.23 -16.94
CA ILE A 94 -2.22 0.12 -16.02
C ILE A 94 -3.64 0.13 -15.46
N LEU A 95 -4.28 -1.03 -15.48
CA LEU A 95 -5.66 -1.24 -15.02
C LEU A 95 -5.71 -2.49 -14.15
N ILE A 96 -6.55 -2.47 -13.13
CA ILE A 96 -6.84 -3.69 -12.36
C ILE A 96 -7.79 -4.59 -13.17
N THR A 97 -7.61 -5.89 -13.07
CA THR A 97 -8.50 -6.87 -13.71
C THR A 97 -9.66 -7.23 -12.77
N ASP A 98 -10.68 -7.90 -13.30
CA ASP A 98 -11.75 -8.45 -12.47
C ASP A 98 -11.21 -9.43 -11.44
N LYS A 99 -10.23 -10.24 -11.83
CA LYS A 99 -9.55 -11.15 -10.90
C LYS A 99 -8.87 -10.39 -9.75
N GLY A 100 -8.24 -9.25 -10.06
CA GLY A 100 -7.62 -8.38 -9.06
C GLY A 100 -8.66 -7.78 -8.11
N LEU A 101 -9.79 -7.32 -8.65
CA LEU A 101 -10.89 -6.78 -7.85
C LEU A 101 -11.49 -7.85 -6.93
N ASP A 102 -11.70 -9.05 -7.45
CA ASP A 102 -12.23 -10.18 -6.66
C ASP A 102 -11.27 -10.56 -5.53
N LEU A 103 -9.98 -10.57 -5.81
CA LEU A 103 -8.97 -10.86 -4.80
C LEU A 103 -9.04 -9.83 -3.65
N LEU A 104 -9.10 -8.54 -3.99
CA LEU A 104 -9.20 -7.47 -2.98
C LEU A 104 -10.50 -7.59 -2.18
N ALA A 105 -11.61 -7.87 -2.84
CA ALA A 105 -12.89 -8.05 -2.16
C ALA A 105 -12.82 -9.18 -1.13
N GLY A 106 -12.13 -10.26 -1.46
CA GLY A 106 -11.92 -11.39 -0.54
C GLY A 106 -11.00 -11.08 0.63
N ILE A 107 -10.14 -10.08 0.49
CA ILE A 107 -9.19 -9.66 1.54
C ILE A 107 -9.82 -8.62 2.50
N ASP A 108 -10.67 -7.75 1.99
CA ASP A 108 -11.09 -6.52 2.69
C ASP A 108 -11.51 -6.72 4.15
N GLN A 109 -12.45 -7.62 4.43
CA GLN A 109 -12.95 -7.78 5.79
C GLN A 109 -11.90 -8.37 6.73
N SER A 110 -11.14 -9.35 6.25
CA SER A 110 -10.07 -9.97 7.03
C SER A 110 -8.95 -8.97 7.35
N LEU A 111 -8.65 -8.09 6.40
CA LEU A 111 -7.65 -7.06 6.59
C LEU A 111 -8.10 -6.03 7.63
N ILE A 112 -9.35 -5.58 7.55
CA ILE A 112 -9.92 -4.67 8.56
C ILE A 112 -9.77 -5.26 9.96
N ASN A 113 -10.13 -6.54 10.12
CA ASN A 113 -10.03 -7.23 11.39
C ASN A 113 -8.58 -7.35 11.87
N TYR A 114 -7.66 -7.64 10.96
CA TYR A 114 -6.24 -7.74 11.26
C TYR A 114 -5.66 -6.39 11.69
N GLU A 115 -6.03 -5.33 10.99
CA GLU A 115 -5.59 -3.96 11.32
C GLU A 115 -6.11 -3.53 12.69
N LYS A 116 -7.36 -3.82 13.01
CA LYS A 116 -7.92 -3.57 14.34
C LYS A 116 -7.11 -4.28 15.43
N ASN A 117 -6.70 -5.51 15.15
CA ASN A 117 -5.91 -6.28 16.10
C ASN A 117 -4.50 -5.69 16.29
N LEU A 118 -3.89 -5.16 15.24
CA LEU A 118 -2.55 -4.54 15.33
C LEU A 118 -2.54 -3.36 16.30
N VAL A 119 -3.63 -2.61 16.38
CA VAL A 119 -3.72 -1.40 17.21
C VAL A 119 -4.73 -1.57 18.37
N HIS A 120 -5.05 -2.81 18.74
CA HIS A 120 -6.11 -3.10 19.72
C HIS A 120 -5.86 -2.50 21.11
N LYS A 121 -4.61 -2.25 21.47
CA LYS A 121 -4.25 -1.65 22.76
C LYS A 121 -4.58 -0.17 22.87
N LEU A 122 -4.84 0.47 21.73
CA LEU A 122 -5.17 1.89 21.70
C LEU A 122 -6.69 2.08 21.74
N THR A 123 -7.14 3.03 22.54
CA THR A 123 -8.55 3.44 22.53
C THR A 123 -8.85 4.23 21.26
N GLN A 124 -10.13 4.42 20.97
CA GLN A 124 -10.55 5.21 19.81
C GLN A 124 -10.00 6.64 19.89
N GLU A 125 -10.04 7.25 21.08
CA GLU A 125 -9.49 8.58 21.31
C GLU A 125 -7.98 8.62 21.07
N GLU A 126 -7.27 7.60 21.51
CA GLU A 126 -5.82 7.49 21.31
C GLU A 126 -5.48 7.31 19.83
N LEU A 127 -6.28 6.54 19.07
CA LEU A 127 -6.09 6.39 17.63
C LEU A 127 -6.25 7.71 16.89
N VAL A 128 -7.29 8.50 17.25
CA VAL A 128 -7.51 9.83 16.67
C VAL A 128 -6.32 10.72 16.96
N LYS A 129 -5.82 10.70 18.20
CA LYS A 129 -4.66 11.49 18.62
C LYS A 129 -3.39 11.06 17.87
N LEU A 130 -3.19 9.76 17.70
CA LEU A 130 -2.06 9.23 16.95
C LEU A 130 -2.07 9.74 15.51
N LEU A 131 -3.24 9.71 14.85
CA LEU A 131 -3.38 10.21 13.49
C LEU A 131 -3.02 11.69 13.39
N GLU A 132 -3.49 12.50 14.35
CA GLU A 132 -3.17 13.94 14.43
C GLU A 132 -1.65 14.16 14.56
N LEU A 133 -1.01 13.39 15.45
CA LEU A 133 0.43 13.52 15.70
C LEU A 133 1.26 13.08 14.49
N LEU A 134 0.86 11.98 13.83
CA LEU A 134 1.56 11.50 12.65
C LEU A 134 1.49 12.51 11.50
N LYS A 135 0.35 13.18 11.33
CA LYS A 135 0.20 14.24 10.31
C LYS A 135 1.16 15.39 10.52
N LYS A 136 1.49 15.71 11.77
CA LYS A 136 2.46 16.77 12.09
C LYS A 136 3.89 16.40 11.70
N VAL A 137 4.19 15.11 11.58
CA VAL A 137 5.53 14.61 11.21
C VAL A 137 5.71 14.61 9.69
N GLU A 138 4.61 14.56 8.93
CA GLU A 138 4.67 14.53 7.47
C GLU A 138 5.36 15.78 6.91
N ILE A 139 6.37 15.55 6.09
CA ILE A 139 7.07 16.60 5.36
C ILE A 139 6.50 16.63 3.94
N LYS A 140 5.79 17.70 3.62
CA LYS A 140 5.28 17.92 2.26
C LYS A 140 5.86 19.19 1.69
#